data_077e7389f2a54485c4e15ac335466396
#
_entry.id   077e7389f2a54485c4e15ac335466396
#
_cell.length_a   1.000
_cell.length_b   1.000
_cell.length_c   1.000
_cell.angle_alpha   90.00
_cell.angle_beta   90.00
_cell.angle_gamma   90.00
#
_symmetry.space_group_name_H-M   'P 1'
#
loop_
_entity.id
_entity.type
_entity.pdbx_description
1 polymer ?
#
loop_
_entity_poly.entity_id
_entity_poly.type
_entity_poly.pdbx_seq_one_letter_code
_entity_poly.pdbx_strand_id
1 'polypeptide(L)'
;MRTRLTELLQVEHPVMLAGMGGVSYHRLVAAVSAAGGFGCLGASTMSTPEMVQEMAAVRSLTDRPFGVDLLTAMPGDLTAQVEAVIAGGASVFVAGLGVPGGVVDLCHAHGVLVVNMCGKVDHARRAADAGCDIVVAQGTEAGGHTGSVATLPLVPQVVDAVGDRVPVVAAGGIADGRGLAAALALGADGVWVGTRFIATPEARAVTGYKDRLLASAEDGTVVSRAYSGKTMRVLRNAYTDHFEQHPEELARFPDQLVRSFGDQAFHLGGDDATPGVDPDREGYPAGQGVGAIAALRPAADLVRSMVDEAAAALRRAAGLATAGSDQPS
;
A
#
# COMPACT_ATOMS: atom_id res chain seq x y z
N MET A 1 11.02 -11.97 -11.37
CA MET A 1 9.82 -12.71 -11.82
C MET A 1 9.10 -11.87 -12.86
N ARG A 2 8.80 -12.42 -14.04
CA ARG A 2 8.16 -11.69 -15.13
C ARG A 2 6.65 -11.89 -15.10
N THR A 3 5.87 -10.81 -15.09
CA THR A 3 4.40 -10.78 -15.12
C THR A 3 3.95 -9.62 -16.00
N ARG A 4 2.65 -9.54 -16.35
CA ARG A 4 2.09 -8.39 -17.08
C ARG A 4 2.36 -7.06 -16.37
N LEU A 5 2.32 -7.05 -15.03
CA LEU A 5 2.64 -5.89 -14.22
C LEU A 5 4.07 -5.42 -14.42
N THR A 6 5.05 -6.35 -14.38
CA THR A 6 6.47 -5.98 -14.55
C THR A 6 6.78 -5.46 -15.94
N GLU A 7 6.12 -6.00 -16.97
CA GLU A 7 6.25 -5.52 -18.34
C GLU A 7 5.68 -4.12 -18.52
N LEU A 8 4.50 -3.87 -17.95
CA LEU A 8 3.82 -2.58 -18.02
C LEU A 8 4.58 -1.48 -17.26
N LEU A 9 5.04 -1.77 -16.04
CA LEU A 9 5.77 -0.84 -15.18
C LEU A 9 7.26 -0.72 -15.51
N GLN A 10 7.80 -1.58 -16.40
CA GLN A 10 9.23 -1.66 -16.73
C GLN A 10 10.12 -1.91 -15.50
N VAL A 11 9.69 -2.81 -14.62
CA VAL A 11 10.42 -3.23 -13.40
C VAL A 11 10.82 -4.71 -13.46
N GLU A 12 11.76 -5.11 -12.62
CA GLU A 12 12.30 -6.48 -12.58
C GLU A 12 11.43 -7.44 -11.74
N HIS A 13 10.74 -6.90 -10.75
CA HIS A 13 10.04 -7.68 -9.73
C HIS A 13 8.61 -7.19 -9.52
N PRO A 14 7.63 -8.11 -9.36
CA PRO A 14 6.22 -7.75 -9.20
C PRO A 14 5.90 -7.34 -7.74
N VAL A 15 6.75 -6.49 -7.17
CA VAL A 15 6.63 -5.97 -5.81
C VAL A 15 6.53 -4.45 -5.88
N MET A 16 5.39 -3.92 -5.46
CA MET A 16 5.13 -2.49 -5.37
C MET A 16 5.13 -2.03 -3.91
N LEU A 17 5.82 -0.94 -3.64
CA LEU A 17 5.72 -0.21 -2.38
C LEU A 17 4.39 0.54 -2.34
N ALA A 18 3.63 0.40 -1.26
CA ALA A 18 2.45 1.20 -1.01
C ALA A 18 2.79 2.69 -0.83
N GLY A 19 1.99 3.56 -1.46
CA GLY A 19 2.02 4.99 -1.18
C GLY A 19 1.43 5.26 0.20
N MET A 20 2.29 5.44 1.20
CA MET A 20 1.88 5.65 2.60
C MET A 20 2.16 7.09 2.99
N GLY A 21 1.09 7.88 3.20
CA GLY A 21 1.22 9.26 3.67
C GLY A 21 2.02 9.34 4.98
N GLY A 22 3.00 10.24 5.01
CA GLY A 22 3.89 10.41 6.14
C GLY A 22 5.02 9.38 6.28
N VAL A 23 5.07 8.33 5.45
CA VAL A 23 6.03 7.22 5.57
C VAL A 23 6.86 6.99 4.31
N SER A 24 6.23 6.81 3.14
CA SER A 24 6.95 6.52 1.90
C SER A 24 7.41 7.80 1.20
N TYR A 25 8.58 8.27 1.64
CA TYR A 25 9.33 9.43 1.13
C TYR A 25 10.46 8.97 0.20
N HIS A 26 11.18 9.92 -0.39
CA HIS A 26 12.19 9.67 -1.44
C HIS A 26 13.18 8.55 -1.14
N ARG A 27 13.69 8.44 0.10
CA ARG A 27 14.68 7.40 0.46
C ARG A 27 14.12 5.99 0.29
N LEU A 28 12.92 5.74 0.80
CA LEU A 28 12.26 4.44 0.70
C LEU A 28 11.87 4.14 -0.74
N VAL A 29 11.26 5.11 -1.42
CA VAL A 29 10.82 4.98 -2.82
C VAL A 29 12.02 4.64 -3.73
N ALA A 30 13.11 5.40 -3.63
CA ALA A 30 14.30 5.17 -4.43
C ALA A 30 14.94 3.81 -4.14
N ALA A 31 15.00 3.38 -2.86
CA ALA A 31 15.57 2.09 -2.48
C ALA A 31 14.78 0.90 -3.06
N VAL A 32 13.44 0.97 -3.05
CA VAL A 32 12.59 -0.06 -3.65
C VAL A 32 12.72 -0.08 -5.17
N SER A 33 12.67 1.09 -5.83
CA SER A 33 12.83 1.20 -7.29
C SER A 33 14.21 0.73 -7.75
N ALA A 34 15.28 1.13 -7.07
CA ALA A 34 16.64 0.71 -7.38
C ALA A 34 16.86 -0.80 -7.20
N ALA A 35 16.09 -1.44 -6.29
CA ALA A 35 16.12 -2.89 -6.08
C ALA A 35 15.31 -3.69 -7.13
N GLY A 36 14.75 -3.03 -8.15
CA GLY A 36 13.98 -3.67 -9.21
C GLY A 36 12.49 -3.85 -8.89
N GLY A 37 12.00 -3.37 -7.74
CA GLY A 37 10.58 -3.22 -7.44
C GLY A 37 10.01 -1.91 -7.99
N PHE A 38 8.80 -1.56 -7.61
CA PHE A 38 8.16 -0.29 -7.96
C PHE A 38 7.94 0.56 -6.70
N GLY A 39 8.71 1.65 -6.56
CA GLY A 39 8.55 2.60 -5.46
C GLY A 39 7.38 3.56 -5.68
N CYS A 40 6.63 3.90 -4.62
CA CYS A 40 5.54 4.85 -4.69
C CYS A 40 5.59 5.85 -3.52
N LEU A 41 5.60 7.16 -3.83
CA LEU A 41 5.48 8.24 -2.85
C LEU A 41 4.07 8.28 -2.28
N GLY A 42 3.94 8.41 -0.97
CA GLY A 42 2.68 8.68 -0.29
C GLY A 42 2.45 10.17 -0.12
N ALA A 43 1.96 10.84 -1.15
CA ALA A 43 1.89 12.30 -1.18
C ALA A 43 0.61 12.90 -0.58
N SER A 44 -0.28 12.07 -0.03
CA SER A 44 -1.57 12.52 0.53
C SER A 44 -1.47 13.47 1.72
N THR A 45 -0.31 13.54 2.37
CA THR A 45 -0.02 14.44 3.51
C THR A 45 0.92 15.59 3.13
N MET A 46 1.35 15.66 1.87
CA MET A 46 2.29 16.65 1.36
C MET A 46 1.56 17.83 0.72
N SER A 47 2.10 19.03 0.87
CA SER A 47 1.78 20.13 -0.03
C SER A 47 2.34 19.88 -1.42
N THR A 48 1.75 20.50 -2.46
CA THR A 48 2.27 20.33 -3.84
C THR A 48 3.75 20.72 -3.97
N PRO A 49 4.28 21.81 -3.37
CA PRO A 49 5.72 22.08 -3.39
C PRO A 49 6.57 21.00 -2.72
N GLU A 50 6.14 20.44 -1.59
CA GLU A 50 6.84 19.34 -0.92
C GLU A 50 6.85 18.08 -1.78
N MET A 51 5.72 17.72 -2.39
CA MET A 51 5.63 16.60 -3.31
C MET A 51 6.60 16.74 -4.49
N VAL A 52 6.72 17.93 -5.09
CA VAL A 52 7.67 18.22 -6.16
C VAL A 52 9.12 18.05 -5.69
N GLN A 53 9.45 18.54 -4.48
CA GLN A 53 10.78 18.35 -3.88
C GLN A 53 11.09 16.86 -3.63
N GLU A 54 10.13 16.11 -3.12
CA GLU A 54 10.29 14.67 -2.89
C GLU A 54 10.50 13.90 -4.20
N MET A 55 9.75 14.21 -5.26
CA MET A 55 9.98 13.59 -6.58
C MET A 55 11.38 13.92 -7.14
N ALA A 56 11.83 15.16 -7.02
CA ALA A 56 13.18 15.55 -7.41
C ALA A 56 14.25 14.79 -6.60
N ALA A 57 14.02 14.59 -5.30
CA ALA A 57 14.90 13.81 -4.44
C ALA A 57 14.92 12.32 -4.84
N VAL A 58 13.79 11.72 -5.22
CA VAL A 58 13.77 10.36 -5.78
C VAL A 58 14.66 10.28 -7.03
N ARG A 59 14.49 11.22 -7.98
CA ARG A 59 15.27 11.25 -9.23
C ARG A 59 16.76 11.44 -9.01
N SER A 60 17.16 12.14 -7.93
CA SER A 60 18.58 12.27 -7.58
C SER A 60 19.21 10.97 -7.08
N LEU A 61 18.40 10.00 -6.65
CA LEU A 61 18.84 8.72 -6.09
C LEU A 61 18.71 7.56 -7.07
N THR A 62 17.79 7.65 -8.05
CA THR A 62 17.55 6.57 -9.02
C THR A 62 16.91 7.07 -10.31
N ASP A 63 17.31 6.47 -11.44
CA ASP A 63 16.67 6.66 -12.74
C ASP A 63 15.50 5.68 -12.98
N ARG A 64 15.26 4.76 -12.04
CA ARG A 64 14.20 3.75 -12.15
C ARG A 64 12.80 4.38 -12.04
N PRO A 65 11.76 3.74 -12.61
CA PRO A 65 10.39 4.23 -12.52
C PRO A 65 9.89 4.27 -11.08
N PHE A 66 9.04 5.26 -10.79
CA PHE A 66 8.32 5.41 -9.53
C PHE A 66 6.94 6.02 -9.74
N GLY A 67 6.07 5.87 -8.73
CA GLY A 67 4.73 6.45 -8.71
C GLY A 67 4.49 7.44 -7.58
N VAL A 68 3.34 8.12 -7.66
CA VAL A 68 2.84 9.03 -6.62
C VAL A 68 1.40 8.69 -6.29
N ASP A 69 1.12 8.47 -5.00
CA ASP A 69 -0.22 8.17 -4.47
C ASP A 69 -0.84 9.41 -3.84
N LEU A 70 -2.03 9.77 -4.33
CA LEU A 70 -2.88 10.84 -3.81
C LEU A 70 -4.26 10.31 -3.43
N LEU A 71 -4.83 10.87 -2.36
CA LEU A 71 -6.22 10.58 -1.96
C LEU A 71 -7.19 11.44 -2.78
N THR A 72 -7.82 10.86 -3.79
CA THR A 72 -8.73 11.57 -4.70
C THR A 72 -10.00 12.10 -4.04
N ALA A 73 -10.36 11.59 -2.86
CA ALA A 73 -11.51 12.06 -2.08
C ALA A 73 -11.19 13.25 -1.14
N MET A 74 -9.94 13.72 -1.12
CA MET A 74 -9.57 14.90 -0.31
C MET A 74 -9.97 16.18 -1.03
N PRO A 75 -10.37 17.23 -0.26
CA PRO A 75 -10.58 18.55 -0.84
C PRO A 75 -9.29 19.10 -1.48
N GLY A 76 -9.40 19.70 -2.66
CA GLY A 76 -8.27 20.29 -3.35
C GLY A 76 -8.42 20.22 -4.87
N ASP A 77 -7.51 20.84 -5.58
CA ASP A 77 -7.42 20.76 -7.04
C ASP A 77 -6.60 19.52 -7.46
N LEU A 78 -7.28 18.41 -7.63
CA LEU A 78 -6.66 17.15 -8.05
C LEU A 78 -5.96 17.31 -9.42
N THR A 79 -6.51 18.11 -10.32
CA THR A 79 -5.93 18.31 -11.65
C THR A 79 -4.55 18.95 -11.54
N ALA A 80 -4.44 20.04 -10.78
CA ALA A 80 -3.15 20.70 -10.56
C ALA A 80 -2.13 19.80 -9.84
N GLN A 81 -2.58 18.96 -8.91
CA GLN A 81 -1.71 17.98 -8.27
C GLN A 81 -1.21 16.91 -9.26
N VAL A 82 -2.09 16.40 -10.13
CA VAL A 82 -1.70 15.43 -11.18
C VAL A 82 -0.78 16.06 -12.22
N GLU A 83 -1.00 17.31 -12.62
CA GLU A 83 -0.06 18.05 -13.48
C GLU A 83 1.33 18.15 -12.85
N ALA A 84 1.41 18.39 -11.53
CA ALA A 84 2.68 18.39 -10.81
C ALA A 84 3.33 16.99 -10.77
N VAL A 85 2.54 15.92 -10.61
CA VAL A 85 3.02 14.52 -10.68
C VAL A 85 3.64 14.23 -12.06
N ILE A 86 2.96 14.63 -13.13
CA ILE A 86 3.42 14.48 -14.53
C ILE A 86 4.73 15.26 -14.73
N ALA A 87 4.75 16.55 -14.34
CA ALA A 87 5.93 17.41 -14.48
C ALA A 87 7.12 16.92 -13.67
N GLY A 88 6.89 16.26 -12.52
CA GLY A 88 7.90 15.64 -11.67
C GLY A 88 8.47 14.33 -12.22
N GLY A 89 7.96 13.85 -13.36
CA GLY A 89 8.48 12.67 -14.06
C GLY A 89 8.10 11.34 -13.40
N ALA A 90 7.07 11.27 -12.57
CA ALA A 90 6.50 10.01 -12.12
C ALA A 90 5.92 9.23 -13.31
N SER A 91 6.09 7.93 -13.35
CA SER A 91 5.54 7.06 -14.40
C SER A 91 4.13 6.55 -14.12
N VAL A 92 3.68 6.71 -12.87
CA VAL A 92 2.38 6.22 -12.39
C VAL A 92 1.76 7.24 -11.45
N PHE A 93 0.49 7.53 -11.66
CA PHE A 93 -0.39 8.17 -10.68
C PHE A 93 -1.24 7.09 -10.00
N VAL A 94 -1.23 7.06 -8.67
CA VAL A 94 -2.05 6.14 -7.87
C VAL A 94 -3.20 6.89 -7.22
N ALA A 95 -4.42 6.46 -7.48
CA ALA A 95 -5.64 7.02 -6.94
C ALA A 95 -6.13 6.24 -5.72
N GLY A 96 -5.90 6.77 -4.54
CA GLY A 96 -6.48 6.29 -3.29
C GLY A 96 -7.88 6.86 -3.05
N LEU A 97 -8.79 6.08 -2.46
CA LEU A 97 -10.13 6.49 -2.01
C LEU A 97 -11.02 7.14 -3.10
N GLY A 98 -11.18 6.49 -4.23
CA GLY A 98 -12.09 6.94 -5.28
C GLY A 98 -11.62 6.52 -6.67
N VAL A 99 -12.47 6.70 -7.69
CA VAL A 99 -12.10 6.45 -9.08
C VAL A 99 -11.76 7.80 -9.73
N PRO A 100 -10.56 7.97 -10.31
CA PRO A 100 -10.05 9.26 -10.75
C PRO A 100 -10.51 9.65 -12.17
N GLY A 101 -11.74 9.38 -12.56
CA GLY A 101 -12.22 9.48 -13.94
C GLY A 101 -11.91 10.81 -14.67
N GLY A 102 -11.79 11.91 -13.92
CA GLY A 102 -11.53 13.23 -14.52
C GLY A 102 -10.07 13.50 -14.91
N VAL A 103 -9.11 12.66 -14.48
CA VAL A 103 -7.67 12.87 -14.73
C VAL A 103 -6.98 11.73 -15.47
N VAL A 104 -7.70 10.67 -15.80
CA VAL A 104 -7.14 9.52 -16.54
C VAL A 104 -6.63 9.94 -17.90
N ASP A 105 -7.44 10.65 -18.70
CA ASP A 105 -7.05 11.13 -20.02
C ASP A 105 -5.84 12.08 -19.96
N LEU A 106 -5.78 12.92 -18.93
CA LEU A 106 -4.63 13.80 -18.68
C LEU A 106 -3.35 12.99 -18.43
N CYS A 107 -3.42 11.97 -17.58
CA CYS A 107 -2.28 11.07 -17.34
C CYS A 107 -1.83 10.38 -18.63
N HIS A 108 -2.77 9.78 -19.37
CA HIS A 108 -2.48 9.07 -20.63
C HIS A 108 -1.88 9.96 -21.71
N ALA A 109 -2.35 11.23 -21.84
CA ALA A 109 -1.80 12.20 -22.78
C ALA A 109 -0.30 12.47 -22.56
N HIS A 110 0.21 12.17 -21.35
CA HIS A 110 1.61 12.36 -20.97
C HIS A 110 2.36 11.03 -20.73
N GLY A 111 1.75 9.89 -21.05
CA GLY A 111 2.36 8.57 -20.87
C GLY A 111 2.46 8.12 -19.41
N VAL A 112 1.67 8.71 -18.52
CA VAL A 112 1.58 8.32 -17.11
C VAL A 112 0.45 7.31 -16.92
N LEU A 113 0.76 6.15 -16.34
CA LEU A 113 -0.23 5.11 -16.04
C LEU A 113 -1.05 5.47 -14.79
N VAL A 114 -2.27 4.97 -14.73
CA VAL A 114 -3.19 5.19 -13.61
C VAL A 114 -3.48 3.90 -12.86
N VAL A 115 -3.22 3.90 -11.56
CA VAL A 115 -3.54 2.80 -10.64
C VAL A 115 -4.69 3.19 -9.74
N ASN A 116 -5.63 2.28 -9.49
CA ASN A 116 -6.72 2.52 -8.55
C ASN A 116 -6.81 1.46 -7.45
N MET A 117 -7.04 1.92 -6.20
CA MET A 117 -7.19 1.07 -5.03
C MET A 117 -8.65 0.62 -4.87
N CYS A 118 -8.89 -0.70 -4.82
CA CYS A 118 -10.22 -1.29 -4.84
C CYS A 118 -10.44 -2.29 -3.69
N GLY A 119 -11.39 -2.01 -2.82
CA GLY A 119 -11.79 -2.92 -1.73
C GLY A 119 -12.99 -3.82 -2.07
N LYS A 120 -13.50 -3.79 -3.31
CA LYS A 120 -14.64 -4.58 -3.81
C LYS A 120 -14.53 -4.80 -5.31
N VAL A 121 -15.13 -5.87 -5.83
CA VAL A 121 -15.20 -6.18 -7.26
C VAL A 121 -15.84 -5.05 -8.08
N ASP A 122 -16.91 -4.46 -7.58
CA ASP A 122 -17.59 -3.34 -8.24
C ASP A 122 -16.68 -2.09 -8.39
N HIS A 123 -15.81 -1.83 -7.41
CA HIS A 123 -14.81 -0.76 -7.52
C HIS A 123 -13.79 -1.07 -8.62
N ALA A 124 -13.35 -2.33 -8.72
CA ALA A 124 -12.41 -2.76 -9.75
C ALA A 124 -13.00 -2.62 -11.17
N ARG A 125 -14.25 -3.03 -11.36
CA ARG A 125 -14.95 -2.83 -12.64
C ARG A 125 -15.04 -1.35 -13.01
N ARG A 126 -15.48 -0.50 -12.09
CA ARG A 126 -15.57 0.96 -12.34
C ARG A 126 -14.21 1.58 -12.63
N ALA A 127 -13.14 1.14 -11.96
CA ALA A 127 -11.80 1.62 -12.23
C ALA A 127 -11.34 1.24 -13.65
N ALA A 128 -11.51 -0.02 -14.04
CA ALA A 128 -11.19 -0.49 -15.39
C ALA A 128 -12.07 0.19 -16.48
N ASP A 129 -13.35 0.44 -16.19
CA ASP A 129 -14.27 1.16 -17.09
C ASP A 129 -13.88 2.65 -17.24
N ALA A 130 -13.31 3.25 -16.21
CA ALA A 130 -12.79 4.61 -16.22
C ALA A 130 -11.41 4.74 -16.90
N GLY A 131 -10.81 3.63 -17.39
CA GLY A 131 -9.53 3.63 -18.08
C GLY A 131 -8.30 3.49 -17.18
N CYS A 132 -8.46 3.09 -15.89
CA CYS A 132 -7.30 2.80 -15.06
C CYS A 132 -6.52 1.60 -15.63
N ASP A 133 -5.19 1.71 -15.65
CA ASP A 133 -4.30 0.73 -16.26
C ASP A 133 -3.99 -0.46 -15.35
N ILE A 134 -4.08 -0.26 -14.03
CA ILE A 134 -3.82 -1.28 -13.00
C ILE A 134 -4.85 -1.13 -11.89
N VAL A 135 -5.33 -2.27 -11.38
CA VAL A 135 -6.22 -2.34 -10.22
C VAL A 135 -5.54 -3.02 -9.04
N VAL A 136 -5.55 -2.39 -7.88
CA VAL A 136 -5.08 -2.99 -6.63
C VAL A 136 -6.29 -3.55 -5.86
N ALA A 137 -6.36 -4.87 -5.73
CA ALA A 137 -7.35 -5.58 -4.90
C ALA A 137 -6.89 -5.55 -3.45
N GLN A 138 -7.38 -4.57 -2.67
CA GLN A 138 -6.99 -4.37 -1.28
C GLN A 138 -7.99 -5.02 -0.32
N GLY A 139 -7.57 -6.12 0.31
CA GLY A 139 -8.35 -6.78 1.36
C GLY A 139 -8.33 -6.09 2.71
N THR A 140 -9.23 -6.50 3.60
CA THR A 140 -9.37 -5.92 4.95
C THR A 140 -8.17 -6.18 5.86
N GLU A 141 -7.27 -7.09 5.49
CA GLU A 141 -6.00 -7.30 6.20
C GLU A 141 -4.97 -6.18 5.98
N ALA A 142 -5.22 -5.26 5.04
CA ALA A 142 -4.35 -4.10 4.80
C ALA A 142 -4.40 -3.10 5.96
N GLY A 143 -3.28 -2.43 6.20
CA GLY A 143 -3.20 -1.27 7.09
C GLY A 143 -3.83 -0.02 6.48
N GLY A 144 -4.26 0.92 7.31
CA GLY A 144 -4.93 2.14 6.87
C GLY A 144 -6.39 1.90 6.51
N HIS A 145 -6.97 2.81 5.72
CA HIS A 145 -8.36 2.70 5.29
C HIS A 145 -8.59 1.41 4.51
N THR A 146 -9.61 0.65 4.88
CA THR A 146 -9.86 -0.68 4.32
C THR A 146 -11.35 -0.96 4.17
N GLY A 147 -11.67 -1.87 3.23
CA GLY A 147 -13.00 -2.46 3.08
C GLY A 147 -13.26 -3.57 4.09
N SER A 148 -14.26 -4.40 3.81
CA SER A 148 -14.68 -5.50 4.68
C SER A 148 -14.36 -6.90 4.13
N VAL A 149 -13.88 -7.00 2.89
CA VAL A 149 -13.60 -8.29 2.24
C VAL A 149 -12.14 -8.66 2.48
N ALA A 150 -11.88 -9.90 2.91
CA ALA A 150 -10.53 -10.41 3.13
C ALA A 150 -9.76 -10.56 1.80
N THR A 151 -8.42 -10.52 1.84
CA THR A 151 -7.57 -10.55 0.65
C THR A 151 -7.73 -11.85 -0.13
N LEU A 152 -7.72 -12.98 0.57
CA LEU A 152 -7.81 -14.30 -0.05
C LEU A 152 -9.08 -14.48 -0.94
N PRO A 153 -10.31 -14.13 -0.50
CA PRO A 153 -11.49 -14.20 -1.35
C PRO A 153 -11.64 -13.02 -2.32
N LEU A 154 -11.04 -11.85 -2.04
CA LEU A 154 -11.19 -10.66 -2.89
C LEU A 154 -10.37 -10.78 -4.18
N VAL A 155 -9.10 -11.19 -4.06
CA VAL A 155 -8.15 -11.20 -5.19
C VAL A 155 -8.68 -12.02 -6.37
N PRO A 156 -9.05 -13.32 -6.23
CA PRO A 156 -9.51 -14.10 -7.39
C PRO A 156 -10.81 -13.53 -7.98
N GLN A 157 -11.72 -13.00 -7.17
CA GLN A 157 -12.95 -12.38 -7.69
C GLN A 157 -12.68 -11.09 -8.50
N VAL A 158 -11.65 -10.32 -8.13
CA VAL A 158 -11.23 -9.15 -8.92
C VAL A 158 -10.51 -9.61 -10.19
N VAL A 159 -9.65 -10.63 -10.12
CA VAL A 159 -9.01 -11.25 -11.30
C VAL A 159 -10.06 -11.74 -12.29
N ASP A 160 -11.07 -12.50 -11.85
CA ASP A 160 -12.14 -12.99 -12.69
C ASP A 160 -12.97 -11.85 -13.34
N ALA A 161 -13.07 -10.71 -12.65
CA ALA A 161 -13.90 -9.60 -13.10
C ALA A 161 -13.22 -8.65 -14.08
N VAL A 162 -11.90 -8.45 -13.99
CA VAL A 162 -11.16 -7.43 -14.76
C VAL A 162 -9.76 -7.88 -15.20
N GLY A 163 -9.29 -9.07 -14.81
CA GLY A 163 -7.93 -9.52 -15.06
C GLY A 163 -7.61 -9.77 -16.54
N ASP A 164 -8.60 -9.96 -17.39
CA ASP A 164 -8.44 -10.01 -18.86
C ASP A 164 -8.17 -8.63 -19.50
N ARG A 165 -8.56 -7.55 -18.80
CA ARG A 165 -8.46 -6.17 -19.25
C ARG A 165 -7.22 -5.47 -18.70
N VAL A 166 -6.97 -5.58 -17.40
CA VAL A 166 -5.89 -4.85 -16.70
C VAL A 166 -5.17 -5.77 -15.71
N PRO A 167 -3.86 -5.57 -15.44
CA PRO A 167 -3.17 -6.25 -14.36
C PRO A 167 -3.84 -6.02 -13.01
N VAL A 168 -3.95 -7.10 -12.21
CA VAL A 168 -4.47 -7.06 -10.85
C VAL A 168 -3.33 -7.25 -9.85
N VAL A 169 -3.24 -6.35 -8.88
CA VAL A 169 -2.21 -6.37 -7.83
C VAL A 169 -2.89 -6.67 -6.49
N ALA A 170 -2.39 -7.64 -5.75
CA ALA A 170 -2.93 -8.02 -4.45
C ALA A 170 -2.35 -7.14 -3.32
N ALA A 171 -3.20 -6.69 -2.39
CA ALA A 171 -2.80 -5.92 -1.21
C ALA A 171 -3.53 -6.38 0.05
N GLY A 172 -2.83 -6.37 1.18
CA GLY A 172 -3.36 -6.74 2.49
C GLY A 172 -2.81 -8.05 3.02
N GLY A 173 -2.23 -8.02 4.22
CA GLY A 173 -1.67 -9.19 4.89
C GLY A 173 -0.36 -9.75 4.32
N ILE A 174 0.20 -9.13 3.29
CA ILE A 174 1.39 -9.61 2.57
C ILE A 174 2.65 -9.03 3.23
N ALA A 175 3.50 -9.89 3.80
CA ALA A 175 4.71 -9.49 4.53
C ALA A 175 6.00 -10.15 4.01
N ASP A 176 5.92 -11.24 3.24
CA ASP A 176 7.05 -12.00 2.73
C ASP A 176 6.75 -12.64 1.36
N GLY A 177 7.72 -13.43 0.83
CA GLY A 177 7.58 -14.06 -0.47
C GLY A 177 6.51 -15.15 -0.53
N ARG A 178 6.08 -15.73 0.59
CA ARG A 178 4.95 -16.68 0.61
C ARG A 178 3.65 -15.97 0.23
N GLY A 179 3.48 -14.72 0.72
CA GLY A 179 2.35 -13.87 0.35
C GLY A 179 2.38 -13.48 -1.14
N LEU A 180 3.56 -13.17 -1.70
CA LEU A 180 3.72 -12.95 -3.15
C LEU A 180 3.36 -14.21 -3.95
N ALA A 181 3.86 -15.39 -3.54
CA ALA A 181 3.55 -16.64 -4.21
C ALA A 181 2.05 -16.96 -4.19
N ALA A 182 1.39 -16.75 -3.04
CA ALA A 182 -0.05 -16.94 -2.90
C ALA A 182 -0.85 -15.96 -3.80
N ALA A 183 -0.46 -14.69 -3.86
CA ALA A 183 -1.09 -13.70 -4.73
C ALA A 183 -1.00 -14.09 -6.21
N LEU A 184 0.18 -14.53 -6.66
CA LEU A 184 0.38 -15.04 -8.03
C LEU A 184 -0.46 -16.28 -8.31
N ALA A 185 -0.56 -17.22 -7.34
CA ALA A 185 -1.40 -18.41 -7.47
C ALA A 185 -2.90 -18.10 -7.52
N LEU A 186 -3.34 -16.97 -6.94
CA LEU A 186 -4.70 -16.47 -7.04
C LEU A 186 -4.97 -15.69 -8.36
N GLY A 187 -3.98 -15.60 -9.24
CA GLY A 187 -4.08 -14.93 -10.53
C GLY A 187 -3.71 -13.45 -10.53
N ALA A 188 -3.21 -12.89 -9.42
CA ALA A 188 -2.68 -11.54 -9.40
C ALA A 188 -1.36 -11.44 -10.18
N ASP A 189 -1.05 -10.25 -10.74
CA ASP A 189 0.18 -9.97 -11.47
C ASP A 189 1.32 -9.46 -10.57
N GLY A 190 1.05 -9.19 -9.29
CA GLY A 190 2.01 -8.72 -8.31
C GLY A 190 1.37 -8.35 -6.98
N VAL A 191 2.16 -7.70 -6.11
CA VAL A 191 1.74 -7.30 -4.77
C VAL A 191 2.02 -5.83 -4.47
N TRP A 192 1.13 -5.22 -3.67
CA TRP A 192 1.25 -3.88 -3.12
C TRP A 192 1.45 -3.99 -1.61
N VAL A 193 2.62 -3.60 -1.12
CA VAL A 193 3.08 -3.89 0.24
C VAL A 193 3.35 -2.59 0.99
N GLY A 194 2.69 -2.42 2.14
CA GLY A 194 2.87 -1.25 3.03
C GLY A 194 3.65 -1.61 4.30
N THR A 195 2.97 -2.21 5.25
CA THR A 195 3.44 -2.42 6.62
C THR A 195 4.85 -3.02 6.73
N ARG A 196 5.19 -3.98 5.88
CA ARG A 196 6.53 -4.58 5.86
C ARG A 196 7.62 -3.55 5.54
N PHE A 197 7.34 -2.60 4.65
CA PHE A 197 8.30 -1.55 4.28
C PHE A 197 8.39 -0.42 5.31
N ILE A 198 7.42 -0.24 6.22
CA ILE A 198 7.56 0.69 7.36
C ILE A 198 8.72 0.24 8.26
N ALA A 199 8.88 -1.08 8.45
CA ALA A 199 9.96 -1.68 9.23
C ALA A 199 11.28 -1.75 8.42
N THR A 200 11.69 -0.61 7.86
CA THR A 200 12.96 -0.43 7.14
C THR A 200 13.69 0.83 7.63
N PRO A 201 15.03 0.89 7.53
CA PRO A 201 15.77 2.10 7.83
C PRO A 201 15.42 3.29 6.93
N GLU A 202 14.98 3.04 5.70
CA GLU A 202 14.67 4.06 4.69
C GLU A 202 13.31 4.71 4.91
N ALA A 203 12.37 4.03 5.59
CA ALA A 203 11.03 4.55 5.86
C ALA A 203 11.10 5.74 6.83
N ARG A 204 10.40 6.84 6.46
CA ARG A 204 10.15 7.96 7.37
C ARG A 204 9.04 7.54 8.33
N ALA A 205 9.42 7.13 9.52
CA ALA A 205 8.50 6.78 10.59
C ALA A 205 9.20 6.96 11.93
N VAL A 206 8.47 7.44 12.92
CA VAL A 206 8.99 7.57 14.28
C VAL A 206 9.49 6.22 14.79
N THR A 207 10.55 6.23 15.61
CA THR A 207 11.14 5.00 16.17
C THR A 207 10.08 4.17 16.90
N GLY A 208 9.21 4.81 17.68
CA GLY A 208 8.12 4.15 18.38
C GLY A 208 7.13 3.38 17.47
N TYR A 209 6.90 3.84 16.23
CA TYR A 209 6.08 3.10 15.27
C TYR A 209 6.77 1.80 14.83
N LYS A 210 8.07 1.89 14.47
CA LYS A 210 8.86 0.72 14.07
C LYS A 210 8.98 -0.29 15.21
N ASP A 211 9.21 0.16 16.44
CA ASP A 211 9.30 -0.70 17.63
C ASP A 211 7.98 -1.40 17.90
N ARG A 212 6.86 -0.69 17.80
CA ARG A 212 5.52 -1.27 17.98
C ARG A 212 5.21 -2.31 16.90
N LEU A 213 5.64 -2.11 15.65
CA LEU A 213 5.51 -3.12 14.59
C LEU A 213 6.29 -4.39 14.94
N LEU A 214 7.53 -4.26 15.39
CA LEU A 214 8.40 -5.41 15.74
C LEU A 214 7.91 -6.17 16.98
N ALA A 215 7.23 -5.48 17.89
CA ALA A 215 6.68 -6.09 19.11
C ALA A 215 5.28 -6.70 18.92
N SER A 216 4.64 -6.50 17.74
CA SER A 216 3.26 -6.93 17.50
C SER A 216 3.17 -8.40 17.12
N ALA A 217 2.21 -9.12 17.70
CA ALA A 217 1.81 -10.46 17.29
C ALA A 217 0.79 -10.40 16.12
N GLU A 218 0.32 -11.54 15.64
CA GLU A 218 -0.64 -11.70 14.55
C GLU A 218 -2.01 -11.06 14.81
N ASP A 219 -2.38 -10.89 16.07
CA ASP A 219 -3.62 -10.25 16.54
C ASP A 219 -3.42 -8.79 16.99
N GLY A 220 -2.21 -8.25 16.84
CA GLY A 220 -1.82 -6.91 17.29
C GLY A 220 -2.48 -5.73 16.56
N THR A 221 -3.37 -5.99 15.59
CA THR A 221 -4.10 -4.95 14.83
C THR A 221 -5.60 -5.01 15.04
N VAL A 222 -6.26 -3.88 14.93
CA VAL A 222 -7.72 -3.76 15.00
C VAL A 222 -8.26 -2.91 13.87
N VAL A 223 -9.45 -3.23 13.36
CA VAL A 223 -10.20 -2.33 12.47
C VAL A 223 -11.00 -1.38 13.34
N SER A 224 -10.66 -0.11 13.30
CA SER A 224 -11.26 0.92 14.14
C SER A 224 -11.72 2.13 13.33
N ARG A 225 -12.58 2.94 13.91
CA ARG A 225 -13.00 4.26 13.40
C ARG A 225 -12.45 5.40 14.26
N ALA A 226 -11.70 5.07 15.30
CA ALA A 226 -11.23 6.01 16.32
C ALA A 226 -10.47 7.23 15.76
N TYR A 227 -9.69 7.05 14.68
CA TYR A 227 -8.85 8.12 14.17
C TYR A 227 -9.52 8.99 13.11
N SER A 228 -10.31 8.41 12.21
CA SER A 228 -10.85 9.18 11.08
C SER A 228 -12.38 9.16 10.96
N GLY A 229 -13.07 8.36 11.77
CA GLY A 229 -14.52 8.13 11.60
C GLY A 229 -14.86 7.18 10.44
N LYS A 230 -13.87 6.82 9.59
CA LYS A 230 -13.95 5.74 8.60
C LYS A 230 -13.21 4.51 9.08
N THR A 231 -13.59 3.33 8.60
CA THR A 231 -12.90 2.08 8.94
C THR A 231 -11.45 2.09 8.45
N MET A 232 -10.53 1.86 9.36
CA MET A 232 -9.11 1.69 9.06
C MET A 232 -8.49 0.64 10.00
N ARG A 233 -7.51 -0.11 9.52
CA ARG A 233 -6.75 -1.04 10.35
C ARG A 233 -5.49 -0.37 10.88
N VAL A 234 -5.32 -0.47 12.19
CA VAL A 234 -4.20 0.15 12.93
C VAL A 234 -3.66 -0.84 13.97
N LEU A 235 -2.48 -0.57 14.51
CA LEU A 235 -2.02 -1.24 15.73
C LEU A 235 -2.98 -0.92 16.88
N ARG A 236 -3.36 -1.95 17.64
CA ARG A 236 -4.21 -1.80 18.84
C ARG A 236 -3.46 -1.00 19.91
N ASN A 237 -4.15 -0.04 20.53
CA ASN A 237 -3.61 0.78 21.61
C ASN A 237 -4.73 1.34 22.49
N ALA A 238 -4.38 2.11 23.54
CA ALA A 238 -5.33 2.67 24.48
C ALA A 238 -6.40 3.57 23.84
N TYR A 239 -6.07 4.29 22.74
CA TYR A 239 -7.02 5.14 22.04
C TYR A 239 -8.06 4.31 21.25
N THR A 240 -7.64 3.22 20.61
CA THR A 240 -8.58 2.31 19.95
C THR A 240 -9.47 1.58 20.94
N ASP A 241 -8.89 1.13 22.07
CA ASP A 241 -9.62 0.40 23.11
C ASP A 241 -10.67 1.28 23.80
N HIS A 242 -10.38 2.58 24.00
CA HIS A 242 -11.36 3.55 24.51
C HIS A 242 -12.60 3.60 23.61
N PHE A 243 -12.44 3.79 22.31
CA PHE A 243 -13.59 3.88 21.38
C PHE A 243 -14.26 2.54 21.08
N GLU A 244 -13.60 1.42 21.32
CA GLU A 244 -14.22 0.09 21.29
C GLU A 244 -15.17 -0.09 22.48
N GLN A 245 -14.80 0.45 23.65
CA GLN A 245 -15.62 0.42 24.86
C GLN A 245 -16.71 1.50 24.88
N HIS A 246 -16.49 2.62 24.17
CA HIS A 246 -17.38 3.79 24.12
C HIS A 246 -17.75 4.15 22.68
N PRO A 247 -18.42 3.26 21.91
CA PRO A 247 -18.76 3.50 20.52
C PRO A 247 -19.73 4.68 20.32
N GLU A 248 -20.47 5.07 21.35
CA GLU A 248 -21.37 6.22 21.35
C GLU A 248 -20.63 7.56 21.25
N GLU A 249 -19.35 7.60 21.62
CA GLU A 249 -18.51 8.78 21.55
C GLU A 249 -17.90 9.01 20.16
N LEU A 250 -17.98 8.01 19.25
CA LEU A 250 -17.43 8.10 17.91
C LEU A 250 -18.19 9.11 17.06
N ALA A 251 -17.49 10.15 16.64
CA ALA A 251 -18.00 11.05 15.62
C ALA A 251 -17.89 10.46 14.20
N ARG A 252 -18.59 11.09 13.25
CA ARG A 252 -18.46 10.74 11.82
C ARG A 252 -17.26 11.46 11.21
N PHE A 253 -16.79 10.97 10.07
CA PHE A 253 -15.85 11.71 9.23
C PHE A 253 -16.52 13.01 8.71
N PRO A 254 -15.87 14.19 8.73
CA PRO A 254 -14.47 14.43 9.15
C PRO A 254 -14.26 14.76 10.62
N ASP A 255 -15.34 14.92 11.43
CA ASP A 255 -15.26 15.42 12.80
C ASP A 255 -14.37 14.55 13.70
N GLN A 256 -14.42 13.22 13.53
CA GLN A 256 -13.56 12.30 14.27
C GLN A 256 -12.08 12.51 13.92
N LEU A 257 -11.76 12.82 12.66
CA LEU A 257 -10.40 13.13 12.25
C LEU A 257 -9.88 14.41 12.94
N VAL A 258 -10.72 15.46 12.98
CA VAL A 258 -10.38 16.70 13.68
C VAL A 258 -10.18 16.44 15.17
N ARG A 259 -11.04 15.60 15.78
CA ARG A 259 -10.92 15.20 17.18
C ARG A 259 -9.59 14.50 17.44
N SER A 260 -9.23 13.50 16.63
CA SER A 260 -7.99 12.73 16.83
C SER A 260 -6.72 13.60 16.71
N PHE A 261 -6.74 14.64 15.86
CA PHE A 261 -5.67 15.63 15.81
C PHE A 261 -5.66 16.50 17.08
N GLY A 262 -6.82 16.97 17.54
CA GLY A 262 -6.95 17.74 18.79
C GLY A 262 -6.49 16.95 20.02
N ASP A 263 -6.76 15.67 20.06
CA ASP A 263 -6.34 14.72 21.10
C ASP A 263 -4.85 14.37 21.00
N GLN A 264 -4.12 14.85 20.00
CA GLN A 264 -2.74 14.48 19.67
C GLN A 264 -2.53 12.95 19.59
N ALA A 265 -3.51 12.26 19.03
CA ALA A 265 -3.50 10.81 18.85
C ALA A 265 -3.26 10.37 17.40
N PHE A 266 -3.19 11.34 16.47
CA PHE A 266 -2.96 11.04 15.05
C PHE A 266 -2.18 12.17 14.37
N HIS A 267 -0.92 11.89 14.00
CA HIS A 267 -0.02 12.88 13.38
C HIS A 267 0.17 12.64 11.86
N LEU A 268 -0.60 11.72 11.26
CA LEU A 268 -0.48 11.35 9.82
C LEU A 268 0.95 11.00 9.39
N GLY A 269 1.63 10.24 10.22
CA GLY A 269 3.05 9.96 10.07
C GLY A 269 3.91 11.05 10.73
N GLY A 270 5.20 10.96 10.61
CA GLY A 270 6.14 11.86 11.23
C GLY A 270 7.51 11.20 11.29
N ASP A 271 8.42 11.86 11.95
CA ASP A 271 9.75 11.36 12.32
C ASP A 271 10.00 11.64 13.81
N ASP A 272 11.17 11.24 14.30
CA ASP A 272 11.52 11.39 15.72
C ASP A 272 11.62 12.86 16.18
N ALA A 273 11.57 13.83 15.26
CA ALA A 273 11.49 15.25 15.59
C ALA A 273 10.03 15.76 15.73
N THR A 274 9.03 14.94 15.40
CA THR A 274 7.61 15.31 15.49
C THR A 274 7.21 15.37 16.96
N PRO A 275 6.78 16.54 17.47
CA PRO A 275 6.44 16.69 18.87
C PRO A 275 5.08 16.03 19.20
N GLY A 276 4.90 15.60 20.45
CA GLY A 276 3.60 15.14 20.97
C GLY A 276 3.19 13.73 20.58
N VAL A 277 4.01 12.99 19.85
CA VAL A 277 3.72 11.58 19.51
C VAL A 277 3.81 10.72 20.75
N ASP A 278 2.67 10.18 21.17
CA ASP A 278 2.56 9.18 22.25
C ASP A 278 2.34 7.78 21.63
N PRO A 279 3.34 6.88 21.66
CA PRO A 279 3.24 5.55 21.05
C PRO A 279 2.07 4.71 21.56
N ASP A 280 1.56 4.97 22.76
CA ASP A 280 0.44 4.23 23.35
C ASP A 280 -0.94 4.73 22.92
N ARG A 281 -0.98 5.84 22.18
CA ARG A 281 -2.23 6.44 21.67
C ARG A 281 -2.19 6.73 20.16
N GLU A 282 -0.99 6.81 19.60
CA GLU A 282 -0.79 7.21 18.18
C GLU A 282 -1.43 6.23 17.21
N GLY A 283 -2.08 6.77 16.20
CA GLY A 283 -2.66 6.04 15.10
C GLY A 283 -1.61 5.50 14.14
N TYR A 284 -1.20 4.27 14.34
CA TYR A 284 -0.23 3.57 13.51
C TYR A 284 -0.93 2.60 12.54
N PRO A 285 -1.19 2.98 11.27
CA PRO A 285 -1.79 2.09 10.29
C PRO A 285 -0.94 0.86 10.01
N ALA A 286 -1.42 -0.33 10.31
CA ALA A 286 -0.70 -1.58 10.11
C ALA A 286 -1.64 -2.72 9.69
N GLY A 287 -1.20 -3.53 8.72
CA GLY A 287 -1.92 -4.72 8.27
C GLY A 287 -1.70 -5.93 9.16
N GLN A 288 -2.53 -6.97 9.00
CA GLN A 288 -2.46 -8.19 9.80
C GLN A 288 -1.19 -9.02 9.57
N GLY A 289 -0.42 -8.75 8.52
CA GLY A 289 0.91 -9.35 8.35
C GLY A 289 1.96 -8.87 9.35
N VAL A 290 1.62 -8.00 10.30
CA VAL A 290 2.54 -7.41 11.29
C VAL A 290 3.27 -8.48 12.10
N GLY A 291 2.60 -9.54 12.54
CA GLY A 291 3.20 -10.65 13.31
C GLY A 291 4.30 -11.42 12.57
N ALA A 292 4.42 -11.25 11.25
CA ALA A 292 5.52 -11.82 10.47
C ALA A 292 6.75 -10.88 10.35
N ILE A 293 6.72 -9.69 10.99
CA ILE A 293 7.77 -8.67 10.90
C ILE A 293 8.67 -8.77 12.13
N ALA A 294 9.75 -9.55 12.04
CA ALA A 294 10.62 -9.82 13.18
C ALA A 294 11.85 -8.89 13.29
N ALA A 295 12.16 -8.08 12.25
CA ALA A 295 13.35 -7.23 12.24
C ALA A 295 13.22 -6.06 11.26
N LEU A 296 13.93 -4.97 11.54
CA LEU A 296 14.24 -3.93 10.56
C LEU A 296 15.19 -4.51 9.50
N ARG A 297 14.85 -4.32 8.24
CA ARG A 297 15.70 -4.78 7.12
C ARG A 297 15.74 -3.69 6.04
N PRO A 298 16.87 -3.50 5.34
CA PRO A 298 16.93 -2.60 4.19
C PRO A 298 15.85 -2.94 3.14
N ALA A 299 15.22 -1.93 2.56
CA ALA A 299 14.13 -2.11 1.60
C ALA A 299 14.56 -2.94 0.38
N ALA A 300 15.80 -2.74 -0.08
CA ALA A 300 16.34 -3.52 -1.18
C ALA A 300 16.47 -5.03 -0.87
N ASP A 301 16.82 -5.38 0.37
CA ASP A 301 16.88 -6.78 0.80
C ASP A 301 15.50 -7.41 0.91
N LEU A 302 14.49 -6.62 1.30
CA LEU A 302 13.10 -7.07 1.34
C LEU A 302 12.59 -7.41 -0.06
N VAL A 303 12.80 -6.54 -1.05
CA VAL A 303 12.40 -6.80 -2.43
C VAL A 303 13.02 -8.09 -2.93
N ARG A 304 14.34 -8.26 -2.78
CA ARG A 304 15.04 -9.48 -3.22
C ARG A 304 14.55 -10.73 -2.50
N SER A 305 14.45 -10.69 -1.17
CA SER A 305 14.02 -11.86 -0.40
C SER A 305 12.58 -12.27 -0.71
N MET A 306 11.67 -11.32 -0.91
CA MET A 306 10.29 -11.63 -1.31
C MET A 306 10.24 -12.39 -2.63
N VAL A 307 11.06 -12.02 -3.60
CA VAL A 307 11.13 -12.69 -4.90
C VAL A 307 11.73 -14.08 -4.78
N ASP A 308 12.83 -14.24 -4.05
CA ASP A 308 13.50 -15.53 -3.87
C ASP A 308 12.63 -16.52 -3.10
N GLU A 309 12.00 -16.07 -2.02
CA GLU A 309 11.08 -16.88 -1.22
C GLU A 309 9.83 -17.26 -2.01
N ALA A 310 9.28 -16.34 -2.83
CA ALA A 310 8.13 -16.64 -3.68
C ALA A 310 8.49 -17.70 -4.74
N ALA A 311 9.65 -17.57 -5.37
CA ALA A 311 10.13 -18.56 -6.32
C ALA A 311 10.31 -19.96 -5.68
N ALA A 312 10.80 -20.02 -4.45
CA ALA A 312 10.92 -21.25 -3.69
C ALA A 312 9.54 -21.85 -3.33
N ALA A 313 8.60 -21.01 -2.89
CA ALA A 313 7.25 -21.44 -2.54
C ALA A 313 6.49 -22.00 -3.75
N LEU A 314 6.58 -21.33 -4.90
CA LEU A 314 5.94 -21.79 -6.14
C LEU A 314 6.54 -23.12 -6.66
N ARG A 315 7.88 -23.26 -6.62
CA ARG A 315 8.51 -24.55 -6.98
C ARG A 315 8.06 -25.69 -6.08
N ARG A 316 7.97 -25.46 -4.76
CA ARG A 316 7.45 -26.45 -3.81
C ARG A 316 6.00 -26.83 -4.13
N ALA A 317 5.13 -25.87 -4.42
CA ALA A 317 3.73 -26.12 -4.76
C ALA A 317 3.60 -26.91 -6.07
N ALA A 318 4.38 -26.59 -7.09
CA ALA A 318 4.43 -27.33 -8.36
C ALA A 318 4.88 -28.79 -8.14
N GLY A 319 5.89 -29.04 -7.29
CA GLY A 319 6.32 -30.38 -6.95
C GLY A 319 5.23 -31.23 -6.26
N LEU A 320 4.37 -30.62 -5.44
CA LEU A 320 3.23 -31.33 -4.83
C LEU A 320 2.18 -31.72 -5.88
N ALA A 321 1.94 -30.87 -6.87
CA ALA A 321 0.97 -31.16 -7.93
C ALA A 321 1.42 -32.31 -8.87
N THR A 322 2.73 -32.44 -9.11
CA THR A 322 3.27 -33.48 -9.99
C THR A 322 3.45 -34.84 -9.29
N ALA A 323 3.71 -34.86 -7.98
CA ALA A 323 3.88 -36.08 -7.20
C ALA A 323 2.60 -36.95 -7.13
N GLY A 324 1.41 -36.40 -7.39
CA GLY A 324 0.15 -37.16 -7.43
C GLY A 324 -0.20 -37.79 -8.77
N SER A 325 0.54 -37.46 -9.86
CA SER A 325 0.25 -37.94 -11.21
C SER A 325 0.97 -39.26 -11.55
N ASP A 326 1.93 -39.73 -10.71
CA ASP A 326 2.74 -40.95 -10.95
C ASP A 326 2.23 -42.19 -10.19
N GLN A 327 1.00 -42.17 -9.64
CA GLN A 327 0.42 -43.42 -9.13
C GLN A 327 -0.24 -44.17 -10.31
N PRO A 328 0.26 -45.37 -10.69
CA PRO A 328 -0.40 -46.22 -11.69
C PRO A 328 -1.75 -46.67 -11.13
N SER A 329 -2.78 -46.53 -11.95
CA SER A 329 -4.15 -47.04 -11.74
C SER A 329 -4.22 -48.54 -11.62
#